data_9000cd3d7ad947ce2759c73307c49b75
#
_entry.id   9000cd3d7ad947ce2759c73307c49b75
#
_cell.length_a   1.000
_cell.length_b   1.000
_cell.length_c   1.000
_cell.angle_alpha   90.00
_cell.angle_beta   90.00
_cell.angle_gamma   90.00
#
_symmetry.space_group_name_H-M   'P 1'
#
loop_
_entity.id
_entity.type
_entity.pdbx_description
1 polymer ?
#
loop_
_entity_poly.entity_id
_entity_poly.type
_entity_poly.pdbx_seq_one_letter_code
_entity_poly.pdbx_strand_id
1 'polypeptide(L)'
;MLISVKVALIEGGKFIASLSHTNLNSEMLYNQLNILCRNENNVLSLFNGIGADILCLSEQIIISPDSEIKNECDKKLDFLIRNIEECKLVNFSDGIIGLLFLLIYLEKHGLIITETGFYDEFDDIIKHFIDYSYHIGNYDLLNGMLGAGVYYLEVTELFTKKVHILQNIIGKLKHLIVNNTYWRYTMEDINTSNKDVVNLGFLHGIPSILSFLMTCKQRGILNFPDIELIYGMLKNFIKYQIDFKKNSYPNYVFYDKNMQLVVPNQETRLGYCYGDLGIIAMYLKAYKTFEDKYFFNIAKQMLEKIANRIIYENISNDYFCHGISSVFYFVNQFNGLISSLNEHLFDSLKKDLYNRLISVDFNLRSGGILTGYHGIFLSLLSPTRSVALEKILLLK
;
A
#
# COMPACT_ATOMS: atom_id res chain seq x y z
N MET A 1 -20.25 4.79 -25.85
CA MET A 1 -20.79 3.41 -25.68
C MET A 1 -21.23 3.33 -24.22
N LEU A 2 -22.51 3.16 -23.94
CA LEU A 2 -23.02 3.15 -22.56
C LEU A 2 -22.60 1.83 -21.90
N ILE A 3 -21.65 1.89 -20.98
CA ILE A 3 -21.24 0.76 -20.15
C ILE A 3 -22.37 0.50 -19.15
N SER A 4 -23.16 -0.57 -19.37
CA SER A 4 -24.17 -0.98 -18.42
C SER A 4 -23.58 -1.99 -17.45
N VAL A 5 -23.08 -1.50 -16.31
CA VAL A 5 -22.73 -2.39 -15.20
C VAL A 5 -24.01 -2.75 -14.46
N LYS A 6 -24.45 -3.99 -14.56
CA LYS A 6 -25.50 -4.51 -13.71
C LYS A 6 -24.92 -4.81 -12.34
N VAL A 7 -25.25 -3.97 -11.38
CA VAL A 7 -25.00 -4.26 -9.96
C VAL A 7 -26.02 -5.29 -9.53
N ALA A 8 -25.64 -6.57 -9.53
CA ALA A 8 -26.45 -7.61 -8.93
C ALA A 8 -26.09 -7.72 -7.45
N LEU A 9 -27.03 -7.29 -6.62
CA LEU A 9 -26.93 -7.39 -5.17
C LEU A 9 -27.20 -8.83 -4.75
N ILE A 10 -26.25 -9.47 -4.11
CA ILE A 10 -26.46 -10.76 -3.49
C ILE A 10 -27.10 -10.54 -2.13
N GLU A 11 -28.38 -10.90 -1.99
CA GLU A 11 -29.05 -11.00 -0.70
C GLU A 11 -28.53 -12.22 0.07
N GLY A 12 -28.03 -11.98 1.27
CA GLY A 12 -28.05 -12.96 2.35
C GLY A 12 -26.92 -13.99 2.40
N GLY A 13 -25.79 -13.61 2.96
CA GLY A 13 -24.87 -14.54 3.62
C GLY A 13 -24.81 -14.25 5.12
N LYS A 14 -25.47 -15.07 5.96
CA LYS A 14 -25.32 -15.01 7.40
C LYS A 14 -23.89 -15.37 7.81
N PHE A 15 -23.06 -14.37 8.07
CA PHE A 15 -21.83 -14.55 8.84
C PHE A 15 -22.05 -13.97 10.23
N ILE A 16 -22.34 -14.86 11.19
CA ILE A 16 -22.32 -14.52 12.61
C ILE A 16 -20.86 -14.52 13.03
N ALA A 17 -20.25 -13.34 13.14
CA ALA A 17 -18.99 -13.17 13.84
C ALA A 17 -19.28 -12.54 15.20
N SER A 18 -18.99 -13.29 16.26
CA SER A 18 -19.04 -12.84 17.64
C SER A 18 -18.08 -11.67 17.86
N LEU A 19 -18.63 -10.47 17.94
CA LEU A 19 -17.95 -9.29 18.47
C LEU A 19 -18.07 -9.31 19.99
N SER A 20 -17.13 -9.95 20.67
CA SER A 20 -16.89 -9.72 22.08
C SER A 20 -15.64 -8.84 22.21
N HIS A 21 -15.80 -7.68 22.82
CA HIS A 21 -14.85 -6.65 23.22
C HIS A 21 -14.65 -5.49 22.24
N THR A 22 -15.48 -4.49 22.35
CA THR A 22 -15.21 -3.04 22.44
C THR A 22 -16.46 -2.22 22.08
N ASN A 23 -17.42 -2.10 23.02
CA ASN A 23 -18.68 -1.35 22.79
C ASN A 23 -18.54 0.20 22.83
N LEU A 24 -17.39 0.75 23.21
CA LEU A 24 -17.20 2.22 23.27
C LEU A 24 -16.73 2.84 21.94
N ASN A 25 -16.30 2.02 21.00
CA ASN A 25 -15.62 2.49 19.79
C ASN A 25 -16.51 2.47 18.53
N SER A 26 -17.67 1.82 18.59
CA SER A 26 -18.57 1.70 17.44
C SER A 26 -19.24 3.03 17.07
N GLU A 27 -19.59 3.85 18.04
CA GLU A 27 -20.28 5.13 17.80
C GLU A 27 -19.37 6.18 17.15
N MET A 28 -18.11 6.28 17.58
CA MET A 28 -17.16 7.21 16.97
C MET A 28 -16.79 6.79 15.55
N LEU A 29 -16.57 5.49 15.31
CA LEU A 29 -16.33 4.96 13.97
C LEU A 29 -17.54 5.18 13.05
N TYR A 30 -18.75 5.00 13.59
CA TYR A 30 -20.00 5.26 12.87
C TYR A 30 -20.16 6.75 12.52
N ASN A 31 -19.81 7.66 13.43
CA ASN A 31 -19.81 9.10 13.14
C ASN A 31 -18.81 9.47 12.04
N GLN A 32 -17.63 8.84 12.02
CA GLN A 32 -16.63 9.02 10.95
C GLN A 32 -17.13 8.48 9.61
N LEU A 33 -17.83 7.34 9.59
CA LEU A 33 -18.50 6.80 8.40
C LEU A 33 -19.57 7.75 7.86
N ASN A 34 -20.36 8.37 8.72
CA ASN A 34 -21.35 9.36 8.29
C ASN A 34 -20.72 10.58 7.59
N ILE A 35 -19.49 10.95 7.96
CA ILE A 35 -18.74 12.00 7.25
C ILE A 35 -18.35 11.53 5.85
N LEU A 36 -17.86 10.29 5.72
CA LEU A 36 -17.55 9.69 4.42
C LEU A 36 -18.78 9.60 3.52
N CYS A 37 -19.93 9.21 4.08
CA CYS A 37 -21.19 9.13 3.34
C CYS A 37 -21.63 10.49 2.78
N ARG A 38 -21.42 11.58 3.55
CA ARG A 38 -21.84 12.94 3.16
C ARG A 38 -20.85 13.66 2.25
N ASN A 39 -19.65 13.12 2.09
CA ASN A 39 -18.61 13.75 1.26
C ASN A 39 -19.00 13.66 -0.23
N GLU A 40 -19.18 14.81 -0.87
CA GLU A 40 -19.44 14.93 -2.31
C GLU A 40 -18.14 14.98 -3.12
N ASN A 41 -17.26 14.02 -2.93
CA ASN A 41 -16.00 13.96 -3.64
C ASN A 41 -16.19 13.32 -5.04
N ASN A 42 -16.15 14.14 -6.09
CA ASN A 42 -16.32 13.71 -7.47
C ASN A 42 -14.98 13.53 -8.23
N VAL A 43 -13.85 13.60 -7.54
CA VAL A 43 -12.54 13.35 -8.14
C VAL A 43 -12.36 11.88 -8.45
N LEU A 44 -12.11 11.54 -9.72
CA LEU A 44 -11.88 10.16 -10.16
C LEU A 44 -10.46 9.70 -9.82
N SER A 45 -10.26 9.27 -8.59
CA SER A 45 -8.97 8.84 -8.04
C SER A 45 -9.19 7.77 -6.97
N LEU A 46 -8.32 6.74 -6.94
CA LEU A 46 -8.34 5.73 -5.89
C LEU A 46 -7.84 6.31 -4.56
N PHE A 47 -6.76 7.11 -4.59
CA PHE A 47 -6.11 7.55 -3.36
C PHE A 47 -6.68 8.85 -2.80
N ASN A 48 -7.10 9.78 -3.65
CA ASN A 48 -7.48 11.13 -3.23
C ASN A 48 -8.91 11.52 -3.62
N GLY A 49 -9.70 10.57 -4.12
CA GLY A 49 -11.01 10.85 -4.70
C GLY A 49 -12.10 9.88 -4.24
N ILE A 50 -13.14 9.81 -5.05
CA ILE A 50 -14.32 8.96 -4.82
C ILE A 50 -13.96 7.47 -4.62
N GLY A 51 -12.87 7.01 -5.25
CA GLY A 51 -12.38 5.65 -5.07
C GLY A 51 -11.97 5.35 -3.63
N ALA A 52 -11.37 6.31 -2.92
CA ALA A 52 -11.04 6.16 -1.50
C ALA A 52 -12.29 6.09 -0.62
N ASP A 53 -13.33 6.89 -0.92
CA ASP A 53 -14.62 6.82 -0.22
C ASP A 53 -15.25 5.43 -0.41
N ILE A 54 -15.37 4.97 -1.66
CA ILE A 54 -15.94 3.65 -1.98
C ILE A 54 -15.16 2.54 -1.28
N LEU A 55 -13.83 2.60 -1.28
CA LEU A 55 -12.99 1.60 -0.62
C LEU A 55 -13.26 1.55 0.88
N CYS A 56 -13.34 2.69 1.57
CA CYS A 56 -13.64 2.75 3.00
C CYS A 56 -15.03 2.21 3.34
N LEU A 57 -16.04 2.59 2.54
CA LEU A 57 -17.41 2.12 2.72
C LEU A 57 -17.52 0.61 2.45
N SER A 58 -16.85 0.11 1.40
CA SER A 58 -16.83 -1.33 1.08
C SER A 58 -16.15 -2.16 2.16
N GLU A 59 -15.02 -1.72 2.71
CA GLU A 59 -14.37 -2.38 3.84
C GLU A 59 -15.30 -2.49 5.05
N GLN A 60 -16.05 -1.43 5.34
CA GLN A 60 -17.04 -1.46 6.41
C GLN A 60 -18.17 -2.45 6.12
N ILE A 61 -18.70 -2.47 4.88
CA ILE A 61 -19.75 -3.41 4.46
C ILE A 61 -19.27 -4.87 4.59
N ILE A 62 -18.03 -5.14 4.22
CA ILE A 62 -17.43 -6.48 4.34
C ILE A 62 -17.31 -6.92 5.79
N ILE A 63 -16.98 -5.99 6.70
CA ILE A 63 -16.82 -6.26 8.13
C ILE A 63 -18.18 -6.38 8.83
N SER A 64 -19.08 -5.45 8.56
CA SER A 64 -20.40 -5.34 9.19
C SER A 64 -21.40 -4.75 8.20
N PRO A 65 -22.19 -5.62 7.53
CA PRO A 65 -23.20 -5.17 6.56
C PRO A 65 -24.19 -4.19 7.16
N ASP A 66 -24.34 -3.03 6.52
CA ASP A 66 -25.27 -1.97 6.88
C ASP A 66 -25.93 -1.45 5.61
N SER A 67 -27.28 -1.35 5.61
CA SER A 67 -28.05 -0.97 4.43
C SER A 67 -27.89 0.51 4.04
N GLU A 68 -27.70 1.40 5.00
CA GLU A 68 -27.51 2.83 4.72
C GLU A 68 -26.13 3.08 4.12
N ILE A 69 -25.10 2.48 4.73
CA ILE A 69 -23.72 2.53 4.21
C ILE A 69 -23.65 1.92 2.81
N LYS A 70 -24.35 0.79 2.59
CA LYS A 70 -24.42 0.16 1.29
C LYS A 70 -25.05 1.06 0.24
N ASN A 71 -26.21 1.66 0.54
CA ASN A 71 -26.88 2.57 -0.38
C ASN A 71 -25.97 3.76 -0.77
N GLU A 72 -25.18 4.24 0.14
CA GLU A 72 -24.28 5.36 -0.14
C GLU A 72 -23.07 4.90 -0.98
N CYS A 73 -22.54 3.73 -0.66
CA CYS A 73 -21.49 3.09 -1.48
C CYS A 73 -21.97 2.87 -2.93
N ASP A 74 -23.19 2.36 -3.10
CA ASP A 74 -23.81 2.09 -4.41
C ASP A 74 -23.98 3.37 -5.23
N LYS A 75 -24.42 4.50 -4.62
CA LYS A 75 -24.53 5.80 -5.30
C LYS A 75 -23.17 6.29 -5.80
N LYS A 76 -22.15 6.21 -4.95
CA LYS A 76 -20.78 6.64 -5.31
C LYS A 76 -20.21 5.73 -6.41
N LEU A 77 -20.48 4.45 -6.34
CA LEU A 77 -20.06 3.49 -7.35
C LEU A 77 -20.74 3.73 -8.69
N ASP A 78 -22.04 4.00 -8.71
CA ASP A 78 -22.78 4.39 -9.91
C ASP A 78 -22.19 5.65 -10.56
N PHE A 79 -21.83 6.65 -9.76
CA PHE A 79 -21.16 7.84 -10.26
C PHE A 79 -19.80 7.49 -10.88
N LEU A 80 -18.97 6.72 -10.18
CA LEU A 80 -17.65 6.30 -10.66
C LEU A 80 -17.76 5.57 -11.99
N ILE A 81 -18.66 4.60 -12.12
CA ILE A 81 -18.82 3.79 -13.32
C ILE A 81 -19.26 4.63 -14.52
N ARG A 82 -20.20 5.56 -14.32
CA ARG A 82 -20.67 6.44 -15.39
C ARG A 82 -19.62 7.42 -15.90
N ASN A 83 -18.63 7.74 -15.08
CA ASN A 83 -17.64 8.77 -15.40
C ASN A 83 -16.21 8.22 -15.54
N ILE A 84 -15.99 6.90 -15.43
CA ILE A 84 -14.64 6.30 -15.45
C ILE A 84 -13.87 6.63 -16.73
N GLU A 85 -14.55 6.75 -17.86
CA GLU A 85 -13.97 7.13 -19.17
C GLU A 85 -13.46 8.59 -19.20
N GLU A 86 -13.93 9.44 -18.28
CA GLU A 86 -13.47 10.82 -18.15
C GLU A 86 -12.13 10.93 -17.40
N CYS A 87 -11.67 9.83 -16.79
CA CYS A 87 -10.40 9.79 -16.08
C CYS A 87 -9.23 9.93 -17.07
N LYS A 88 -8.53 11.05 -17.02
CA LYS A 88 -7.45 11.38 -17.96
C LYS A 88 -6.10 10.77 -17.57
N LEU A 89 -5.91 10.46 -16.29
CA LEU A 89 -4.68 9.86 -15.79
C LEU A 89 -4.75 8.34 -15.89
N VAL A 90 -3.60 7.70 -16.06
CA VAL A 90 -3.53 6.23 -16.20
C VAL A 90 -2.92 5.56 -14.98
N ASN A 91 -2.17 6.29 -14.15
CA ASN A 91 -1.44 5.75 -13.00
C ASN A 91 -2.34 5.07 -11.94
N PHE A 92 -1.71 4.47 -10.94
CA PHE A 92 -2.40 3.71 -9.89
C PHE A 92 -3.03 4.61 -8.81
N SER A 93 -2.39 5.73 -8.44
CA SER A 93 -2.93 6.58 -7.36
C SER A 93 -4.15 7.36 -7.80
N ASP A 94 -4.05 8.10 -8.90
CA ASP A 94 -5.04 9.09 -9.31
C ASP A 94 -5.62 8.82 -10.70
N GLY A 95 -5.31 7.66 -11.27
CA GLY A 95 -5.69 7.30 -12.62
C GLY A 95 -6.56 6.04 -12.72
N ILE A 96 -6.82 5.67 -13.97
CA ILE A 96 -7.73 4.58 -14.32
C ILE A 96 -7.30 3.23 -13.75
N ILE A 97 -5.99 2.96 -13.65
CA ILE A 97 -5.47 1.71 -13.08
C ILE A 97 -5.93 1.53 -11.64
N GLY A 98 -5.89 2.59 -10.82
CA GLY A 98 -6.38 2.54 -9.45
C GLY A 98 -7.88 2.33 -9.35
N LEU A 99 -8.66 2.95 -10.23
CA LEU A 99 -10.11 2.76 -10.26
C LEU A 99 -10.49 1.34 -10.70
N LEU A 100 -9.79 0.79 -11.70
CA LEU A 100 -9.97 -0.61 -12.12
C LEU A 100 -9.53 -1.59 -11.03
N PHE A 101 -8.46 -1.30 -10.29
CA PHE A 101 -8.08 -2.08 -9.11
C PHE A 101 -9.21 -2.12 -8.07
N LEU A 102 -9.84 -0.96 -7.80
CA LEU A 102 -10.98 -0.89 -6.90
C LEU A 102 -12.13 -1.78 -7.38
N LEU A 103 -12.50 -1.71 -8.66
CA LEU A 103 -13.57 -2.55 -9.22
C LEU A 103 -13.26 -4.03 -9.10
N ILE A 104 -12.03 -4.47 -9.44
CA ILE A 104 -11.60 -5.87 -9.22
C ILE A 104 -11.66 -6.26 -7.74
N TYR A 105 -11.26 -5.35 -6.85
CA TYR A 105 -11.34 -5.57 -5.41
C TYR A 105 -12.78 -5.82 -4.96
N LEU A 106 -13.71 -4.98 -5.38
CA LEU A 106 -15.13 -5.11 -5.07
C LEU A 106 -15.75 -6.39 -5.66
N GLU A 107 -15.39 -6.75 -6.89
CA GLU A 107 -15.84 -7.97 -7.54
C GLU A 107 -15.36 -9.24 -6.81
N LYS A 108 -14.12 -9.27 -6.37
CA LYS A 108 -13.55 -10.38 -5.57
C LYS A 108 -14.25 -10.55 -4.22
N HIS A 109 -14.83 -9.48 -3.67
CA HIS A 109 -15.62 -9.53 -2.43
C HIS A 109 -17.11 -9.71 -2.67
N GLY A 110 -17.54 -9.93 -3.93
CA GLY A 110 -18.95 -10.16 -4.28
C GLY A 110 -19.83 -8.93 -4.11
N LEU A 111 -19.27 -7.73 -4.11
CA LEU A 111 -20.02 -6.49 -3.99
C LEU A 111 -20.54 -5.99 -5.35
N ILE A 112 -19.85 -6.33 -6.43
CA ILE A 112 -20.26 -6.02 -7.81
C ILE A 112 -20.02 -7.22 -8.71
N ILE A 113 -20.63 -7.18 -9.90
CA ILE A 113 -20.34 -8.07 -11.04
C ILE A 113 -20.12 -7.19 -12.25
N THR A 114 -18.99 -7.39 -12.94
CA THR A 114 -18.69 -6.69 -14.20
C THR A 114 -19.07 -7.55 -15.40
N GLU A 115 -19.36 -6.88 -16.53
CA GLU A 115 -19.63 -7.60 -17.78
C GLU A 115 -18.35 -8.29 -18.30
N THR A 116 -18.56 -9.41 -18.98
CA THR A 116 -17.46 -10.16 -19.60
C THR A 116 -16.70 -9.26 -20.60
N GLY A 117 -15.38 -9.14 -20.43
CA GLY A 117 -14.55 -8.32 -21.30
C GLY A 117 -14.38 -6.87 -20.84
N PHE A 118 -15.08 -6.41 -19.80
CA PHE A 118 -14.96 -5.05 -19.30
C PHE A 118 -13.50 -4.62 -19.07
N TYR A 119 -12.72 -5.44 -18.38
CA TYR A 119 -11.30 -5.11 -18.10
C TYR A 119 -10.38 -5.23 -19.32
N ASP A 120 -10.83 -5.88 -20.40
CA ASP A 120 -10.04 -6.03 -21.63
C ASP A 120 -9.99 -4.71 -22.42
N GLU A 121 -11.04 -3.87 -22.28
CA GLU A 121 -11.12 -2.58 -22.94
C GLU A 121 -10.00 -1.61 -22.54
N PHE A 122 -9.46 -1.78 -21.34
CA PHE A 122 -8.41 -0.93 -20.80
C PHE A 122 -6.98 -1.47 -21.00
N ASP A 123 -6.82 -2.71 -21.47
CA ASP A 123 -5.51 -3.36 -21.55
C ASP A 123 -4.53 -2.58 -22.43
N ASP A 124 -4.98 -2.01 -23.55
CA ASP A 124 -4.07 -1.35 -24.48
C ASP A 124 -3.53 -0.04 -23.89
N ILE A 125 -4.39 0.78 -23.24
CA ILE A 125 -3.92 2.00 -22.59
C ILE A 125 -2.98 1.70 -21.43
N ILE A 126 -3.24 0.62 -20.67
CA ILE A 126 -2.37 0.21 -19.56
C ILE A 126 -1.02 -0.33 -20.08
N LYS A 127 -1.01 -1.11 -21.16
CA LYS A 127 0.23 -1.58 -21.80
C LYS A 127 1.08 -0.41 -22.28
N HIS A 128 0.48 0.58 -22.95
CA HIS A 128 1.18 1.79 -23.36
C HIS A 128 1.78 2.55 -22.16
N PHE A 129 1.02 2.65 -21.06
CA PHE A 129 1.51 3.28 -19.84
C PHE A 129 2.71 2.50 -19.24
N ILE A 130 2.67 1.16 -19.22
CA ILE A 130 3.77 0.31 -18.75
C ILE A 130 5.02 0.53 -19.61
N ASP A 131 4.86 0.54 -20.95
CA ASP A 131 5.97 0.72 -21.88
C ASP A 131 6.58 2.13 -21.76
N TYR A 132 5.75 3.15 -21.66
CA TYR A 132 6.18 4.52 -21.43
C TYR A 132 6.93 4.65 -20.10
N SER A 133 6.35 4.13 -19.01
CA SER A 133 6.95 4.18 -17.67
C SER A 133 8.32 3.47 -17.65
N TYR A 134 8.43 2.32 -18.31
CA TYR A 134 9.69 1.61 -18.46
C TYR A 134 10.73 2.44 -19.22
N HIS A 135 10.34 3.06 -20.34
CA HIS A 135 11.24 3.85 -21.18
C HIS A 135 11.83 5.05 -20.43
N ILE A 136 11.03 5.71 -19.60
CA ILE A 136 11.49 6.84 -18.77
C ILE A 136 12.08 6.43 -17.43
N GLY A 137 12.13 5.11 -17.12
CA GLY A 137 12.65 4.60 -15.86
C GLY A 137 11.71 4.81 -14.65
N ASN A 138 10.42 5.05 -14.89
CA ASN A 138 9.43 5.25 -13.81
C ASN A 138 8.83 3.90 -13.38
N TYR A 139 9.35 3.36 -12.29
CA TYR A 139 8.87 2.11 -11.66
C TYR A 139 8.04 2.34 -10.40
N ASP A 140 7.77 3.58 -10.05
CA ASP A 140 7.04 3.99 -8.84
C ASP A 140 5.74 3.20 -8.61
N LEU A 141 5.40 2.94 -7.33
CA LEU A 141 4.18 2.21 -6.99
C LEU A 141 2.92 3.02 -7.29
N LEU A 142 2.94 4.33 -7.05
CA LEU A 142 1.77 5.18 -7.22
C LEU A 142 1.62 5.66 -8.66
N ASN A 143 2.73 6.12 -9.25
CA ASN A 143 2.73 6.85 -10.51
C ASN A 143 3.47 6.16 -11.65
N GLY A 144 4.00 4.95 -11.42
CA GLY A 144 4.78 4.19 -12.37
C GLY A 144 4.25 2.79 -12.67
N MET A 145 5.05 2.01 -13.40
CA MET A 145 4.62 0.69 -13.87
C MET A 145 4.36 -0.33 -12.76
N LEU A 146 4.89 -0.13 -11.54
CA LEU A 146 4.66 -1.04 -10.43
C LEU A 146 3.21 -1.03 -9.98
N GLY A 147 2.55 0.14 -10.04
CA GLY A 147 1.11 0.25 -9.78
C GLY A 147 0.26 -0.57 -10.76
N ALA A 148 0.65 -0.58 -12.04
CA ALA A 148 0.02 -1.48 -13.02
C ALA A 148 0.29 -2.96 -12.65
N GLY A 149 1.47 -3.28 -12.13
CA GLY A 149 1.79 -4.61 -11.61
C GLY A 149 0.86 -5.03 -10.47
N VAL A 150 0.58 -4.14 -9.52
CA VAL A 150 -0.36 -4.39 -8.41
C VAL A 150 -1.77 -4.66 -8.95
N TYR A 151 -2.24 -3.88 -9.90
CA TYR A 151 -3.51 -4.13 -10.57
C TYR A 151 -3.55 -5.51 -11.22
N TYR A 152 -2.55 -5.86 -12.04
CA TYR A 152 -2.52 -7.17 -12.70
C TYR A 152 -2.31 -8.34 -11.75
N LEU A 153 -1.72 -8.16 -10.57
CA LEU A 153 -1.74 -9.19 -9.52
C LEU A 153 -3.18 -9.55 -9.13
N GLU A 154 -4.05 -8.57 -8.98
CA GLU A 154 -5.44 -8.83 -8.61
C GLU A 154 -6.28 -9.37 -9.79
N VAL A 155 -6.07 -8.83 -10.99
CA VAL A 155 -6.75 -9.26 -12.22
C VAL A 155 -6.46 -10.72 -12.55
N THR A 156 -5.21 -11.17 -12.40
CA THR A 156 -4.81 -12.55 -12.76
C THR A 156 -5.42 -13.61 -11.85
N GLU A 157 -5.91 -13.26 -10.68
CA GLU A 157 -6.67 -14.19 -9.82
C GLU A 157 -8.03 -14.54 -10.43
N LEU A 158 -8.68 -13.61 -11.14
CA LEU A 158 -9.95 -13.84 -11.85
C LEU A 158 -9.74 -14.24 -13.31
N PHE A 159 -8.73 -13.68 -13.97
CA PHE A 159 -8.47 -13.79 -15.40
C PHE A 159 -7.04 -14.26 -15.69
N THR A 160 -6.81 -15.55 -15.60
CA THR A 160 -5.47 -16.18 -15.79
C THR A 160 -4.82 -15.85 -17.13
N LYS A 161 -5.60 -15.53 -18.16
CA LYS A 161 -5.09 -15.12 -19.49
C LYS A 161 -4.18 -13.89 -19.43
N LYS A 162 -4.32 -13.02 -18.42
CA LYS A 162 -3.55 -11.78 -18.27
C LYS A 162 -2.19 -11.95 -17.58
N VAL A 163 -1.82 -13.17 -17.20
CA VAL A 163 -0.50 -13.47 -16.57
C VAL A 163 0.67 -13.02 -17.45
N HIS A 164 0.53 -13.06 -18.78
CA HIS A 164 1.60 -12.62 -19.70
C HIS A 164 1.94 -11.14 -19.56
N ILE A 165 0.97 -10.27 -19.22
CA ILE A 165 1.22 -8.84 -18.97
C ILE A 165 2.04 -8.66 -17.68
N LEU A 166 1.67 -9.43 -16.65
CA LEU A 166 2.41 -9.44 -15.38
C LEU A 166 3.85 -9.94 -15.59
N GLN A 167 4.05 -10.99 -16.41
CA GLN A 167 5.37 -11.48 -16.77
C GLN A 167 6.19 -10.43 -17.55
N ASN A 168 5.55 -9.63 -18.40
CA ASN A 168 6.21 -8.51 -19.11
C ASN A 168 6.71 -7.46 -18.10
N ILE A 169 5.88 -7.05 -17.13
CA ILE A 169 6.28 -6.11 -16.07
C ILE A 169 7.48 -6.68 -15.29
N ILE A 170 7.42 -7.95 -14.87
CA ILE A 170 8.53 -8.62 -14.18
C ILE A 170 9.80 -8.59 -15.02
N GLY A 171 9.71 -8.90 -16.33
CA GLY A 171 10.85 -8.84 -17.27
C GLY A 171 11.47 -7.44 -17.34
N LYS A 172 10.64 -6.39 -17.42
CA LYS A 172 11.09 -4.99 -17.41
C LYS A 172 11.78 -4.59 -16.10
N LEU A 173 11.20 -4.98 -14.96
CA LEU A 173 11.81 -4.73 -13.64
C LEU A 173 13.16 -5.46 -13.54
N LYS A 174 13.26 -6.71 -13.97
CA LYS A 174 14.52 -7.46 -13.98
C LYS A 174 15.58 -6.78 -14.83
N HIS A 175 15.22 -6.31 -16.02
CA HIS A 175 16.14 -5.60 -16.90
C HIS A 175 16.71 -4.34 -16.24
N LEU A 176 15.86 -3.56 -15.55
CA LEU A 176 16.30 -2.41 -14.78
C LEU A 176 17.26 -2.81 -13.65
N ILE A 177 17.01 -3.93 -12.98
CA ILE A 177 17.83 -4.44 -11.89
C ILE A 177 19.21 -4.89 -12.38
N VAL A 178 19.24 -5.76 -13.41
CA VAL A 178 20.46 -6.42 -13.90
C VAL A 178 21.41 -5.43 -14.55
N ASN A 179 20.88 -4.46 -15.28
CA ASN A 179 21.70 -3.49 -16.00
C ASN A 179 22.24 -2.35 -15.12
N ASN A 180 22.08 -2.45 -13.78
CA ASN A 180 22.47 -1.38 -12.87
C ASN A 180 22.00 -0.01 -13.35
N THR A 181 20.91 0.04 -14.12
CA THR A 181 20.18 1.25 -14.41
C THR A 181 19.54 1.62 -13.09
N TYR A 182 20.41 2.12 -12.19
CA TYR A 182 20.01 2.53 -10.88
C TYR A 182 18.80 3.42 -11.00
N TRP A 183 17.83 3.09 -10.30
CA TRP A 183 16.52 3.60 -10.06
C TRP A 183 16.59 5.12 -9.91
N ARG A 184 16.67 5.81 -11.05
CA ARG A 184 16.78 7.26 -11.16
C ARG A 184 15.43 7.91 -10.90
N TYR A 185 14.92 7.75 -9.71
CA TYR A 185 13.84 8.60 -9.30
C TYR A 185 14.47 9.91 -8.80
N THR A 186 14.35 10.96 -9.59
CA THR A 186 14.60 12.32 -9.13
C THR A 186 13.51 12.67 -8.14
N MET A 187 13.77 12.56 -6.85
CA MET A 187 12.99 13.31 -5.88
C MET A 187 13.22 14.78 -6.22
N GLU A 188 12.18 15.49 -6.60
CA GLU A 188 12.24 16.93 -6.95
C GLU A 188 12.86 17.78 -5.84
N ASP A 189 12.80 17.30 -4.59
CA ASP A 189 13.35 17.95 -3.41
C ASP A 189 14.84 17.67 -3.14
N ILE A 190 15.47 16.73 -3.83
CA ILE A 190 16.91 16.48 -3.68
C ILE A 190 17.64 17.28 -4.74
N ASN A 191 18.13 18.43 -4.35
CA ASN A 191 19.00 19.32 -5.13
C ASN A 191 20.37 18.63 -5.38
N THR A 192 20.33 17.40 -5.93
CA THR A 192 21.50 16.63 -6.29
C THR A 192 21.68 16.70 -7.79
N SER A 193 22.73 17.36 -8.23
CA SER A 193 23.28 17.25 -9.58
C SER A 193 23.73 15.81 -9.92
N ASN A 194 23.50 14.84 -9.04
CA ASN A 194 23.93 13.46 -9.14
C ASN A 194 22.80 12.58 -9.66
N LYS A 195 22.99 12.05 -10.86
CA LYS A 195 22.01 11.23 -11.59
C LYS A 195 21.82 9.80 -11.04
N ASP A 196 22.57 9.40 -10.01
CA ASP A 196 22.66 8.00 -9.56
C ASP A 196 22.16 7.80 -8.12
N VAL A 197 20.97 8.34 -7.84
CA VAL A 197 20.30 8.21 -6.54
C VAL A 197 19.50 6.91 -6.50
N VAL A 198 19.69 6.11 -5.45
CA VAL A 198 18.91 4.92 -5.15
C VAL A 198 17.90 5.26 -4.05
N ASN A 199 16.63 5.22 -4.36
CA ASN A 199 15.56 5.50 -3.43
C ASN A 199 15.29 4.27 -2.54
N LEU A 200 15.32 4.45 -1.22
CA LEU A 200 15.08 3.41 -0.22
C LEU A 200 13.71 3.55 0.46
N GLY A 201 12.89 4.52 0.05
CA GLY A 201 11.52 4.65 0.50
C GLY A 201 10.64 3.50 0.00
N PHE A 202 9.68 3.06 0.81
CA PHE A 202 8.86 1.91 0.43
C PHE A 202 7.98 2.20 -0.78
N LEU A 203 7.30 3.35 -0.84
CA LEU A 203 6.40 3.64 -1.98
C LEU A 203 7.13 3.91 -3.28
N HIS A 204 8.31 4.53 -3.20
CA HIS A 204 8.98 5.15 -4.34
C HIS A 204 10.32 4.49 -4.70
N GLY A 205 10.70 3.42 -3.99
CA GLY A 205 12.03 2.84 -4.10
C GLY A 205 12.09 1.32 -4.22
N ILE A 206 13.29 0.79 -4.04
CA ILE A 206 13.58 -0.64 -4.12
C ILE A 206 12.68 -1.50 -3.22
N PRO A 207 12.31 -1.10 -1.98
CA PRO A 207 11.50 -1.96 -1.13
C PRO A 207 10.14 -2.36 -1.71
N SER A 208 9.44 -1.47 -2.43
CA SER A 208 8.18 -1.82 -3.07
C SER A 208 8.35 -2.82 -4.21
N ILE A 209 9.42 -2.70 -4.97
CA ILE A 209 9.72 -3.63 -6.06
C ILE A 209 10.02 -5.02 -5.52
N LEU A 210 10.87 -5.09 -4.50
CA LEU A 210 11.16 -6.37 -3.83
C LEU A 210 9.89 -6.98 -3.23
N SER A 211 9.04 -6.15 -2.62
CA SER A 211 7.75 -6.60 -2.08
C SER A 211 6.79 -7.10 -3.16
N PHE A 212 6.73 -6.45 -4.31
CA PHE A 212 5.95 -6.89 -5.46
C PHE A 212 6.46 -8.24 -6.01
N LEU A 213 7.76 -8.35 -6.23
CA LEU A 213 8.37 -9.58 -6.74
C LEU A 213 8.21 -10.75 -5.75
N MET A 214 8.28 -10.49 -4.44
CA MET A 214 7.96 -11.49 -3.42
C MET A 214 6.49 -11.95 -3.50
N THR A 215 5.54 -11.04 -3.75
CA THR A 215 4.15 -11.43 -4.01
C THR A 215 4.03 -12.29 -5.25
N CYS A 216 4.73 -11.95 -6.34
CA CYS A 216 4.79 -12.78 -7.55
C CYS A 216 5.33 -14.18 -7.28
N LYS A 217 6.36 -14.32 -6.42
CA LYS A 217 6.87 -15.62 -5.98
C LYS A 217 5.80 -16.41 -5.19
N GLN A 218 5.16 -15.78 -4.23
CA GLN A 218 4.12 -16.41 -3.40
C GLN A 218 2.95 -16.93 -4.25
N ARG A 219 2.66 -16.28 -5.39
CA ARG A 219 1.62 -16.69 -6.34
C ARG A 219 2.13 -17.67 -7.42
N GLY A 220 3.38 -18.13 -7.35
CA GLY A 220 3.94 -19.10 -8.30
C GLY A 220 4.18 -18.55 -9.71
N ILE A 221 4.29 -17.24 -9.87
CA ILE A 221 4.46 -16.58 -11.18
C ILE A 221 5.92 -16.56 -11.63
N LEU A 222 6.85 -16.59 -10.67
CA LEU A 222 8.30 -16.50 -10.92
C LEU A 222 8.94 -17.86 -11.19
N ASN A 223 9.94 -17.88 -12.06
CA ASN A 223 10.82 -19.02 -12.25
C ASN A 223 11.97 -19.05 -11.23
N PHE A 224 12.73 -20.15 -11.17
CA PHE A 224 13.83 -20.32 -10.21
C PHE A 224 14.93 -19.25 -10.32
N PRO A 225 15.46 -18.90 -11.51
CA PRO A 225 16.45 -17.82 -11.63
C PRO A 225 15.97 -16.46 -11.10
N ASP A 226 14.69 -16.14 -11.28
CA ASP A 226 14.11 -14.90 -10.78
C ASP A 226 14.05 -14.89 -9.24
N ILE A 227 13.72 -16.04 -8.64
CA ILE A 227 13.68 -16.23 -7.20
C ILE A 227 15.08 -16.02 -6.59
N GLU A 228 16.12 -16.61 -7.18
CA GLU A 228 17.50 -16.45 -6.74
C GLU A 228 17.98 -15.00 -6.85
N LEU A 229 17.63 -14.31 -7.95
CA LEU A 229 17.93 -12.89 -8.14
C LEU A 229 17.34 -12.04 -7.01
N ILE A 230 16.05 -12.22 -6.73
CA ILE A 230 15.34 -11.46 -5.69
C ILE A 230 15.94 -11.73 -4.30
N TYR A 231 16.22 -13.00 -4.00
CA TYR A 231 16.84 -13.39 -2.74
C TYR A 231 18.23 -12.75 -2.57
N GLY A 232 19.04 -12.76 -3.64
CA GLY A 232 20.35 -12.10 -3.65
C GLY A 232 20.24 -10.59 -3.42
N MET A 233 19.24 -9.93 -4.03
CA MET A 233 18.99 -8.51 -3.84
C MET A 233 18.58 -8.17 -2.39
N LEU A 234 17.70 -8.97 -1.79
CA LEU A 234 17.30 -8.81 -0.39
C LEU A 234 18.49 -8.94 0.56
N LYS A 235 19.38 -9.93 0.31
CA LYS A 235 20.63 -10.08 1.09
C LYS A 235 21.54 -8.87 0.91
N ASN A 236 21.68 -8.36 -0.31
CA ASN A 236 22.55 -7.22 -0.63
C ASN A 236 21.97 -5.88 -0.13
N PHE A 237 20.67 -5.79 0.20
CA PHE A 237 20.06 -4.56 0.66
C PHE A 237 20.66 -4.08 2.00
N ILE A 238 21.23 -4.99 2.78
CA ILE A 238 21.91 -4.67 4.06
C ILE A 238 23.06 -3.66 3.89
N LYS A 239 23.70 -3.60 2.71
CA LYS A 239 24.79 -2.66 2.43
C LYS A 239 24.41 -1.18 2.58
N TYR A 240 23.11 -0.88 2.53
CA TYR A 240 22.56 0.46 2.69
C TYR A 240 22.25 0.82 4.15
N GLN A 241 22.47 -0.12 5.08
CA GLN A 241 22.23 0.10 6.50
C GLN A 241 23.24 1.10 7.08
N ILE A 242 22.72 1.93 7.99
CA ILE A 242 23.53 2.89 8.75
C ILE A 242 23.49 2.57 10.23
N ASP A 243 24.56 2.87 10.94
CA ASP A 243 24.57 2.81 12.40
C ASP A 243 24.23 4.18 12.99
N PHE A 244 22.95 4.56 12.85
CA PHE A 244 22.43 5.78 13.44
C PHE A 244 21.56 5.44 14.66
N LYS A 245 21.58 6.30 15.70
CA LYS A 245 20.87 6.00 16.96
C LYS A 245 19.36 5.81 16.78
N LYS A 246 18.75 6.49 15.80
CA LYS A 246 17.30 6.56 15.62
C LYS A 246 16.76 5.71 14.48
N ASN A 247 17.52 5.45 13.44
CA ASN A 247 17.07 4.69 12.27
C ASN A 247 18.16 3.77 11.73
N SER A 248 17.73 2.79 10.94
CA SER A 248 18.62 1.77 10.37
C SER A 248 18.95 2.05 8.90
N TYR A 249 18.13 2.83 8.19
CA TYR A 249 18.32 3.16 6.78
C TYR A 249 18.09 4.64 6.52
N PRO A 250 18.87 5.27 5.61
CA PRO A 250 18.55 6.61 5.11
C PRO A 250 17.38 6.53 4.11
N ASN A 251 16.83 7.68 3.72
CA ASN A 251 15.80 7.74 2.69
C ASN A 251 16.31 7.38 1.30
N TYR A 252 17.59 7.62 1.06
CA TYR A 252 18.27 7.35 -0.21
C TYR A 252 19.77 7.13 0.00
N VAL A 253 20.40 6.49 -0.99
CA VAL A 253 21.84 6.42 -1.15
C VAL A 253 22.19 6.89 -2.55
N PHE A 254 23.46 7.22 -2.81
CA PHE A 254 23.88 7.62 -4.15
C PHE A 254 25.30 7.10 -4.46
N TYR A 255 25.63 7.10 -5.74
CA TYR A 255 27.00 6.82 -6.18
C TYR A 255 27.68 8.11 -6.56
N ASP A 256 28.89 8.32 -6.06
CA ASP A 256 29.71 9.47 -6.38
C ASP A 256 30.29 9.41 -7.80
N LYS A 257 31.07 10.43 -8.18
CA LYS A 257 31.71 10.50 -9.51
C LYS A 257 32.66 9.34 -9.79
N ASN A 258 33.15 8.65 -8.77
CA ASN A 258 34.02 7.48 -8.86
C ASN A 258 33.23 6.16 -8.77
N MET A 259 31.91 6.22 -8.86
CA MET A 259 30.99 5.07 -8.70
C MET A 259 31.11 4.39 -7.32
N GLN A 260 31.53 5.15 -6.31
CA GLN A 260 31.56 4.66 -4.93
C GLN A 260 30.21 4.92 -4.25
N LEU A 261 29.70 3.91 -3.54
CA LEU A 261 28.46 4.04 -2.79
C LEU A 261 28.65 5.02 -1.61
N VAL A 262 27.83 6.05 -1.59
CA VAL A 262 27.74 7.00 -0.49
C VAL A 262 26.43 6.77 0.24
N VAL A 263 26.51 6.43 1.52
CA VAL A 263 25.35 6.20 2.40
C VAL A 263 25.26 7.40 3.37
N PRO A 264 24.29 8.32 3.18
CA PRO A 264 24.16 9.47 4.05
C PRO A 264 23.82 9.05 5.49
N ASN A 265 24.50 9.62 6.46
CA ASN A 265 24.14 9.47 7.87
C ASN A 265 23.02 10.46 8.20
N GLN A 266 21.80 10.11 7.82
CA GLN A 266 20.62 10.96 7.87
C GLN A 266 19.59 10.40 8.84
N GLU A 267 19.07 11.26 9.72
CA GLU A 267 17.88 10.94 10.50
C GLU A 267 16.65 10.88 9.60
N THR A 268 15.88 9.79 9.72
CA THR A 268 14.62 9.60 9.00
C THR A 268 13.44 9.61 9.96
N ARG A 269 12.28 10.01 9.49
CA ARG A 269 11.04 9.96 10.26
C ARG A 269 10.54 8.53 10.45
N LEU A 270 9.69 8.30 11.45
CA LEU A 270 8.87 7.09 11.54
C LEU A 270 7.76 7.18 10.49
N GLY A 271 7.87 6.43 9.42
CA GLY A 271 6.91 6.46 8.34
C GLY A 271 6.96 5.23 7.47
N TYR A 272 5.88 5.01 6.74
CA TYR A 272 5.76 3.94 5.76
C TYR A 272 6.46 4.29 4.44
N CYS A 273 6.19 5.50 3.92
CA CYS A 273 6.74 5.91 2.62
C CYS A 273 8.26 6.02 2.65
N TYR A 274 8.77 6.71 3.66
CA TYR A 274 10.19 6.89 3.95
C TYR A 274 10.42 6.64 5.44
N GLY A 275 11.32 5.73 5.74
CA GLY A 275 11.68 5.37 7.10
C GLY A 275 11.67 3.86 7.33
N ASP A 276 12.04 3.47 8.54
CA ASP A 276 12.28 2.08 8.90
C ASP A 276 11.02 1.19 8.86
N LEU A 277 9.80 1.74 9.04
CA LEU A 277 8.57 0.93 9.08
C LEU A 277 8.33 0.17 7.78
N GLY A 278 8.46 0.82 6.63
CA GLY A 278 8.29 0.17 5.33
C GLY A 278 9.38 -0.89 5.08
N ILE A 279 10.62 -0.61 5.47
CA ILE A 279 11.75 -1.56 5.31
C ILE A 279 11.57 -2.78 6.21
N ILE A 280 11.10 -2.59 7.45
CA ILE A 280 10.74 -3.71 8.35
C ILE A 280 9.67 -4.58 7.72
N ALA A 281 8.62 -3.98 7.15
CA ALA A 281 7.57 -4.72 6.45
C ALA A 281 8.14 -5.55 5.30
N MET A 282 9.05 -4.99 4.49
CA MET A 282 9.76 -5.72 3.43
C MET A 282 10.52 -6.93 3.97
N TYR A 283 11.30 -6.78 5.03
CA TYR A 283 12.06 -7.89 5.59
C TYR A 283 11.17 -8.97 6.23
N LEU A 284 10.08 -8.59 6.88
CA LEU A 284 9.11 -9.56 7.40
C LEU A 284 8.42 -10.33 6.27
N LYS A 285 8.10 -9.66 5.17
CA LYS A 285 7.60 -10.31 3.96
C LYS A 285 8.64 -11.24 3.36
N ALA A 286 9.92 -10.84 3.33
CA ALA A 286 11.02 -11.69 2.89
C ALA A 286 11.15 -12.95 3.76
N TYR A 287 11.04 -12.82 5.08
CA TYR A 287 11.00 -13.97 5.99
C TYR A 287 9.85 -14.93 5.65
N LYS A 288 8.62 -14.40 5.50
CA LYS A 288 7.44 -15.22 5.14
C LYS A 288 7.59 -15.90 3.77
N THR A 289 8.26 -15.24 2.83
CA THR A 289 8.39 -15.70 1.44
C THR A 289 9.49 -16.75 1.26
N PHE A 290 10.59 -16.62 1.99
CA PHE A 290 11.79 -17.47 1.86
C PHE A 290 12.05 -18.37 3.06
N GLU A 291 11.30 -18.20 4.16
CA GLU A 291 11.46 -18.92 5.44
C GLU A 291 12.86 -18.79 6.05
N ASP A 292 13.63 -17.77 5.62
CA ASP A 292 14.98 -17.51 6.12
C ASP A 292 14.97 -16.58 7.33
N LYS A 293 15.36 -17.13 8.49
CA LYS A 293 15.47 -16.40 9.76
C LYS A 293 16.41 -15.19 9.72
N TYR A 294 17.30 -15.11 8.73
CA TYR A 294 18.16 -13.96 8.52
C TYR A 294 17.34 -12.67 8.38
N PHE A 295 16.30 -12.68 7.54
CA PHE A 295 15.43 -11.52 7.33
C PHE A 295 14.60 -11.17 8.57
N PHE A 296 14.15 -12.19 9.29
CA PHE A 296 13.47 -12.01 10.57
C PHE A 296 14.36 -11.31 11.60
N ASN A 297 15.62 -11.73 11.74
CA ASN A 297 16.55 -11.16 12.70
C ASN A 297 16.86 -9.69 12.38
N ILE A 298 17.00 -9.32 11.10
CA ILE A 298 17.15 -7.92 10.70
C ILE A 298 15.92 -7.11 11.09
N ALA A 299 14.72 -7.57 10.72
CA ALA A 299 13.49 -6.90 11.08
C ALA A 299 13.35 -6.71 12.60
N LYS A 300 13.69 -7.74 13.38
CA LYS A 300 13.66 -7.68 14.85
C LYS A 300 14.61 -6.63 15.41
N GLN A 301 15.86 -6.59 14.95
CA GLN A 301 16.84 -5.57 15.37
C GLN A 301 16.36 -4.16 15.02
N MET A 302 15.75 -3.97 13.86
CA MET A 302 15.17 -2.69 13.48
C MET A 302 13.97 -2.32 14.36
N LEU A 303 13.10 -3.27 14.68
CA LEU A 303 11.97 -3.09 15.59
C LEU A 303 12.43 -2.66 17.00
N GLU A 304 13.49 -3.26 17.51
CA GLU A 304 14.08 -2.88 18.79
C GLU A 304 14.57 -1.44 18.80
N LYS A 305 15.17 -0.97 17.70
CA LYS A 305 15.59 0.43 17.55
C LYS A 305 14.39 1.39 17.53
N ILE A 306 13.36 1.08 16.74
CA ILE A 306 12.23 2.00 16.59
C ILE A 306 11.25 1.96 17.77
N ALA A 307 11.23 0.89 18.58
CA ALA A 307 10.37 0.79 19.75
C ALA A 307 10.55 1.98 20.69
N ASN A 308 11.79 2.38 20.95
CA ASN A 308 12.09 3.55 21.78
C ASN A 308 11.59 4.85 21.11
N ARG A 309 11.70 4.96 19.78
CA ARG A 309 11.22 6.14 19.05
C ARG A 309 9.71 6.29 19.15
N ILE A 310 8.96 5.19 18.96
CA ILE A 310 7.49 5.20 19.04
C ILE A 310 7.01 5.72 20.38
N ILE A 311 7.74 5.38 21.46
CA ILE A 311 7.37 5.78 22.84
C ILE A 311 7.70 7.23 23.10
N TYR A 312 8.85 7.73 22.64
CA TYR A 312 9.41 9.02 23.07
C TYR A 312 9.34 10.12 22.00
N GLU A 313 9.12 9.79 20.72
CA GLU A 313 9.02 10.80 19.68
C GLU A 313 7.58 11.32 19.56
N ASN A 314 7.46 12.64 19.53
CA ASN A 314 6.16 13.27 19.23
C ASN A 314 5.90 13.18 17.73
N ILE A 315 5.05 12.22 17.34
CA ILE A 315 4.61 12.06 15.95
C ILE A 315 3.59 13.17 15.66
N SER A 316 3.97 14.10 14.78
CA SER A 316 3.27 15.37 14.60
C SER A 316 1.99 15.32 13.77
N ASN A 317 1.75 14.24 13.00
CA ASN A 317 0.54 14.11 12.18
C ASN A 317 -0.10 12.73 12.31
N ASP A 318 -1.35 12.64 11.81
CA ASP A 318 -2.18 11.45 11.98
C ASP A 318 -2.22 10.57 10.72
N TYR A 319 -1.60 10.99 9.62
CA TYR A 319 -1.71 10.37 8.31
C TYR A 319 -0.98 9.02 8.18
N PHE A 320 -1.40 8.22 7.20
CA PHE A 320 -0.79 6.90 6.97
C PHE A 320 0.62 6.97 6.39
N CYS A 321 0.91 7.93 5.54
CA CYS A 321 2.22 8.01 4.87
C CYS A 321 3.39 8.08 5.87
N HIS A 322 3.25 8.91 6.93
CA HIS A 322 4.34 9.16 7.88
C HIS A 322 3.82 9.67 9.25
N GLY A 323 2.67 9.21 9.67
CA GLY A 323 2.02 9.66 10.90
C GLY A 323 1.58 8.50 11.80
N ILE A 324 0.73 8.84 12.77
CA ILE A 324 0.28 7.91 13.80
C ILE A 324 -0.45 6.70 13.19
N SER A 325 -1.20 6.88 12.09
CA SER A 325 -1.94 5.78 11.46
C SER A 325 -1.01 4.68 10.97
N SER A 326 0.13 5.01 10.34
CA SER A 326 1.09 3.99 9.93
C SER A 326 1.73 3.31 11.14
N VAL A 327 2.12 4.07 12.15
CA VAL A 327 2.68 3.49 13.38
C VAL A 327 1.69 2.53 14.03
N PHE A 328 0.43 2.96 14.20
CA PHE A 328 -0.63 2.12 14.75
C PHE A 328 -0.85 0.83 13.94
N TYR A 329 -0.94 0.96 12.61
CA TYR A 329 -1.07 -0.17 11.69
C TYR A 329 0.07 -1.17 11.91
N PHE A 330 1.33 -0.71 11.85
CA PHE A 330 2.49 -1.59 11.96
C PHE A 330 2.67 -2.18 13.36
N VAL A 331 2.40 -1.43 14.43
CA VAL A 331 2.42 -1.95 15.81
C VAL A 331 1.44 -3.12 15.95
N ASN A 332 0.25 -3.03 15.34
CA ASN A 332 -0.70 -4.13 15.34
C ASN A 332 -0.22 -5.33 14.51
N GLN A 333 0.36 -5.09 13.33
CA GLN A 333 0.89 -6.16 12.46
C GLN A 333 2.08 -6.89 13.09
N PHE A 334 2.90 -6.17 13.87
CA PHE A 334 4.09 -6.73 14.50
C PHE A 334 3.85 -7.26 15.92
N ASN A 335 2.61 -7.32 16.39
CA ASN A 335 2.26 -7.63 17.77
C ASN A 335 2.94 -8.89 18.31
N GLY A 336 2.94 -10.00 17.57
CA GLY A 336 3.60 -11.24 17.98
C GLY A 336 5.13 -11.18 18.03
N LEU A 337 5.75 -10.17 17.38
CA LEU A 337 7.20 -9.95 17.36
C LEU A 337 7.65 -9.02 18.49
N ILE A 338 6.78 -8.09 18.84
CA ILE A 338 7.02 -7.01 19.79
C ILE A 338 6.73 -7.47 21.23
N SER A 339 5.77 -8.39 21.42
CA SER A 339 5.42 -8.95 22.73
C SER A 339 6.62 -9.59 23.45
N SER A 340 7.62 -10.05 22.69
CA SER A 340 8.89 -10.53 23.26
C SER A 340 9.75 -9.42 23.89
N LEU A 341 9.46 -8.13 23.65
CA LEU A 341 10.27 -7.00 24.12
C LEU A 341 9.72 -6.35 25.40
N ASN A 342 8.42 -6.11 25.48
CA ASN A 342 7.71 -5.67 26.70
C ASN A 342 6.19 -5.55 26.42
N GLU A 343 5.43 -6.61 26.70
CA GLU A 343 4.02 -6.73 26.35
C GLU A 343 3.15 -5.60 26.92
N HIS A 344 3.32 -5.27 28.19
CA HIS A 344 2.54 -4.22 28.85
C HIS A 344 2.75 -2.82 28.26
N LEU A 345 3.98 -2.52 27.85
CA LEU A 345 4.31 -1.23 27.24
C LEU A 345 3.66 -1.07 25.86
N PHE A 346 3.64 -2.16 25.08
CA PHE A 346 3.04 -2.15 23.76
C PHE A 346 1.51 -2.11 23.78
N ASP A 347 0.86 -2.75 24.75
CA ASP A 347 -0.58 -2.68 24.91
C ASP A 347 -1.03 -1.28 25.32
N SER A 348 -0.29 -0.62 26.22
CA SER A 348 -0.51 0.78 26.55
C SER A 348 -0.34 1.69 25.33
N LEU A 349 0.76 1.50 24.57
CA LEU A 349 1.04 2.27 23.36
C LEU A 349 -0.05 2.10 22.30
N LYS A 350 -0.52 0.88 22.04
CA LYS A 350 -1.63 0.64 21.11
C LYS A 350 -2.89 1.38 21.52
N LYS A 351 -3.21 1.32 22.80
CA LYS A 351 -4.37 2.01 23.33
C LYS A 351 -4.25 3.53 23.17
N ASP A 352 -3.09 4.08 23.43
CA ASP A 352 -2.83 5.53 23.28
C ASP A 352 -2.90 5.96 21.80
N LEU A 353 -2.27 5.22 20.89
CA LEU A 353 -2.33 5.48 19.45
C LEU A 353 -3.77 5.36 18.93
N TYR A 354 -4.50 4.34 19.37
CA TYR A 354 -5.89 4.15 19.02
C TYR A 354 -6.75 5.34 19.49
N ASN A 355 -6.64 5.73 20.77
CA ASN A 355 -7.39 6.85 21.33
C ASN A 355 -7.10 8.16 20.58
N ARG A 356 -5.86 8.42 20.18
CA ARG A 356 -5.50 9.57 19.36
C ARG A 356 -6.17 9.52 17.98
N LEU A 357 -6.18 8.38 17.31
CA LEU A 357 -6.77 8.22 15.97
C LEU A 357 -8.29 8.37 15.99
N ILE A 358 -8.98 7.80 16.97
CA ILE A 358 -10.46 7.93 17.07
C ILE A 358 -10.89 9.35 17.44
N SER A 359 -10.03 10.15 18.07
CA SER A 359 -10.31 11.54 18.40
C SER A 359 -10.09 12.53 17.24
N VAL A 360 -9.60 12.05 16.09
CA VAL A 360 -9.40 12.91 14.90
C VAL A 360 -10.75 13.35 14.33
N ASP A 361 -10.94 14.66 14.19
CA ASP A 361 -12.12 15.20 13.50
C ASP A 361 -11.89 15.15 11.98
N PHE A 362 -12.59 14.26 11.29
CA PHE A 362 -12.50 14.10 9.85
C PHE A 362 -13.01 15.31 9.07
N ASN A 363 -13.92 16.13 9.65
CA ASN A 363 -14.37 17.37 9.00
C ASN A 363 -13.23 18.40 8.84
N LEU A 364 -12.20 18.31 9.68
CA LEU A 364 -11.03 19.20 9.62
C LEU A 364 -9.88 18.63 8.79
N ARG A 365 -10.07 17.48 8.13
CA ARG A 365 -9.03 16.80 7.38
C ARG A 365 -9.39 16.69 5.90
N SER A 366 -8.39 16.76 5.04
CA SER A 366 -8.54 16.43 3.62
C SER A 366 -8.78 14.94 3.42
N GLY A 367 -9.43 14.57 2.34
CA GLY A 367 -9.49 13.18 1.87
C GLY A 367 -8.12 12.65 1.46
N GLY A 368 -7.99 11.34 1.38
CA GLY A 368 -6.80 10.66 0.87
C GLY A 368 -6.37 9.47 1.72
N ILE A 369 -5.86 8.42 1.04
CA ILE A 369 -5.39 7.19 1.70
C ILE A 369 -4.03 7.43 2.39
N LEU A 370 -3.13 8.16 1.77
CA LEU A 370 -1.79 8.38 2.32
C LEU A 370 -1.72 9.59 3.25
N THR A 371 -2.37 10.68 2.89
CA THR A 371 -2.24 11.98 3.55
C THR A 371 -3.58 12.57 3.99
N GLY A 372 -4.59 11.73 4.19
CA GLY A 372 -5.92 12.14 4.58
C GLY A 372 -6.62 11.17 5.53
N TYR A 373 -7.90 11.45 5.80
CA TYR A 373 -8.70 10.69 6.76
C TYR A 373 -9.03 9.26 6.31
N HIS A 374 -9.01 8.95 5.00
CA HIS A 374 -9.24 7.59 4.52
C HIS A 374 -8.18 6.61 5.04
N GLY A 375 -6.91 7.02 5.04
CA GLY A 375 -5.84 6.19 5.59
C GLY A 375 -5.95 5.99 7.10
N ILE A 376 -6.41 7.01 7.82
CA ILE A 376 -6.70 6.91 9.26
C ILE A 376 -7.80 5.87 9.48
N PHE A 377 -8.91 6.00 8.75
CA PHE A 377 -10.04 5.09 8.84
C PHE A 377 -9.66 3.64 8.52
N LEU A 378 -8.99 3.41 7.37
CA LEU A 378 -8.53 2.07 6.97
C LEU A 378 -7.54 1.47 7.98
N SER A 379 -6.69 2.28 8.61
CA SER A 379 -5.79 1.79 9.64
C SER A 379 -6.49 1.38 10.93
N LEU A 380 -7.59 2.05 11.29
CA LEU A 380 -8.45 1.69 12.42
C LEU A 380 -9.22 0.38 12.18
N LEU A 381 -9.64 0.12 10.94
CA LEU A 381 -10.27 -1.15 10.56
C LEU A 381 -9.28 -2.31 10.48
N SER A 382 -8.04 -2.04 10.12
CA SER A 382 -7.01 -3.03 9.75
C SER A 382 -6.65 -4.06 10.83
N PRO A 383 -6.61 -3.76 12.14
CA PRO A 383 -6.14 -4.73 13.13
C PRO A 383 -6.86 -6.07 13.09
N THR A 384 -8.06 -6.09 12.55
CA THR A 384 -8.92 -7.26 12.57
C THR A 384 -9.24 -7.85 11.20
N ARG A 385 -9.34 -7.06 10.11
CA ARG A 385 -9.95 -7.57 8.87
C ARG A 385 -9.68 -6.80 7.58
N SER A 386 -9.15 -5.57 7.56
CA SER A 386 -8.97 -4.85 6.30
C SER A 386 -7.81 -5.41 5.49
N VAL A 387 -8.12 -5.93 4.33
CA VAL A 387 -7.14 -6.47 3.36
C VAL A 387 -6.75 -5.42 2.33
N ALA A 388 -7.56 -4.35 2.18
CA ALA A 388 -7.37 -3.34 1.15
C ALA A 388 -6.01 -2.65 1.24
N LEU A 389 -5.64 -2.11 2.41
CA LEU A 389 -4.32 -1.48 2.60
C LEU A 389 -3.16 -2.43 2.29
N GLU A 390 -3.30 -3.69 2.68
CA GLU A 390 -2.26 -4.70 2.46
C GLU A 390 -1.99 -4.95 0.99
N LYS A 391 -3.04 -4.97 0.16
CA LYS A 391 -2.96 -5.17 -1.28
C LYS A 391 -2.46 -3.92 -2.00
N ILE A 392 -3.07 -2.76 -1.73
CA ILE A 392 -2.74 -1.47 -2.34
C ILE A 392 -1.27 -1.10 -2.06
N LEU A 393 -0.79 -1.38 -0.85
CA LEU A 393 0.52 -0.97 -0.36
C LEU A 393 1.55 -2.11 -0.33
N LEU A 394 1.25 -3.26 -0.92
CA LEU A 394 2.17 -4.42 -0.99
C LEU A 394 2.69 -4.92 0.38
N LEU A 395 1.89 -4.78 1.43
CA LEU A 395 2.31 -5.08 2.82
C LEU A 395 2.26 -6.57 3.17
N LYS A 396 1.47 -7.36 2.44
CA LYS A 396 1.39 -8.83 2.56
C LYS A 396 1.71 -9.54 1.28
#